data_738ee19e0fe0bd77690f192b08a3939f
#
_entry.id   738ee19e0fe0bd77690f192b08a3939f
#
_cell.length_a   1.000
_cell.length_b   1.000
_cell.length_c   1.000
_cell.angle_alpha   90.00
_cell.angle_beta   90.00
_cell.angle_gamma   90.00
#
_symmetry.space_group_name_H-M   'P 1'
#
loop_
_entity.id
_entity.type
_entity.pdbx_description
1 polymer ?
#
loop_
_entity_poly.entity_id
_entity_poly.type
_entity_poly.pdbx_seq_one_letter_code
_entity_poly.pdbx_strand_id
1 'polypeptide(L)'
;MARSFSSLFFKAAKKITRLQRAAMRLAAPKPTRKRATSARKTAAGSAAGRAVKTTRPAGSSGAGRAAAPEAASLGAGRWEASRQFTDKTGRRLAFARYTPASATSATAAGMPLVVMLHGCRQTAEAFATGTRMNQWADAGDFMVLYPQQSLARQVQRCWRWFQPDDEHGGAEADLIAALIRSEVARHGLDPERIYVAGLSAGAGMAALVALRHPSLIAAVAMHSGPVVGDAHNAGNGLSTMRRGSIKPLAPLVESVADPAVFDLGMPALILHGQLDPAVAPRNARQLFEQFRTLNAADPHALPVERVLGLGTEKAYRRVDVLRGRKTVLRLCEITRLEHAWSGGDPAIRYHARSGPDASALVWRFFQGQRRTGAIAAAQ
;
A
#
# COMPACT_ATOMS: atom_id res chain seq x y z
N MET A 1 34.11 12.34 31.29
CA MET A 1 34.56 11.50 30.15
C MET A 1 33.35 10.85 29.53
N ALA A 2 32.74 11.53 28.57
CA ALA A 2 31.57 11.02 27.82
C ALA A 2 32.06 10.62 26.44
N ARG A 3 32.22 9.31 26.18
CA ARG A 3 32.50 8.78 24.85
C ARG A 3 31.19 8.52 24.15
N SER A 4 31.06 9.17 23.01
CA SER A 4 29.96 9.24 22.07
C SER A 4 29.34 7.87 21.71
N PHE A 5 28.08 7.66 22.08
CA PHE A 5 27.23 6.55 21.67
C PHE A 5 26.85 6.59 20.18
N SER A 6 27.18 7.67 19.47
CA SER A 6 26.82 7.92 18.07
C SER A 6 27.51 6.99 17.07
N SER A 7 28.74 6.51 17.35
CA SER A 7 29.51 5.72 16.37
C SER A 7 29.06 4.25 16.25
N LEU A 8 28.47 3.69 17.30
CA LEU A 8 27.96 2.31 17.30
C LEU A 8 26.66 2.17 16.52
N PHE A 9 25.79 3.19 16.55
CA PHE A 9 24.55 3.20 15.79
C PHE A 9 24.78 3.25 14.28
N PHE A 10 25.77 4.01 13.80
CA PHE A 10 26.11 4.07 12.37
C PHE A 10 26.75 2.77 11.85
N LYS A 11 27.50 2.04 12.67
CA LYS A 11 28.06 0.74 12.30
C LYS A 11 27.00 -0.35 12.24
N ALA A 12 26.04 -0.37 13.15
CA ALA A 12 24.90 -1.30 13.13
C ALA A 12 23.98 -1.06 11.92
N ALA A 13 23.66 0.18 11.61
CA ALA A 13 22.86 0.55 10.44
C ALA A 13 23.53 0.14 9.11
N LYS A 14 24.85 0.32 8.98
CA LYS A 14 25.60 -0.14 7.79
C LYS A 14 25.62 -1.67 7.66
N LYS A 15 25.67 -2.41 8.77
CA LYS A 15 25.69 -3.89 8.75
C LYS A 15 24.30 -4.44 8.37
N ILE A 16 23.21 -3.83 8.83
CA ILE A 16 21.83 -4.15 8.45
C ILE A 16 21.60 -3.88 6.95
N THR A 17 22.09 -2.76 6.43
CA THR A 17 21.97 -2.43 5.00
C THR A 17 22.74 -3.40 4.10
N ARG A 18 23.90 -3.94 4.56
CA ARG A 18 24.65 -4.97 3.83
C ARG A 18 23.92 -6.34 3.82
N LEU A 19 23.35 -6.76 4.94
CA LEU A 19 22.56 -7.99 5.04
C LEU A 19 21.28 -7.92 4.19
N GLN A 20 20.61 -6.78 4.17
CA GLN A 20 19.45 -6.55 3.30
C GLN A 20 19.82 -6.57 1.80
N ARG A 21 20.99 -6.03 1.42
CA ARG A 21 21.50 -6.11 0.04
C ARG A 21 21.89 -7.53 -0.37
N ALA A 22 22.44 -8.34 0.55
CA ALA A 22 22.77 -9.73 0.31
C ALA A 22 21.51 -10.60 0.11
N ALA A 23 20.50 -10.43 0.96
CA ALA A 23 19.22 -11.14 0.84
C ALA A 23 18.48 -10.82 -0.47
N MET A 24 18.58 -9.57 -0.96
CA MET A 24 17.96 -9.16 -2.23
C MET A 24 18.73 -9.64 -3.48
N ARG A 25 20.04 -9.94 -3.38
CA ARG A 25 20.80 -10.54 -4.48
C ARG A 25 20.51 -12.04 -4.68
N LEU A 26 20.09 -12.73 -3.62
CA LEU A 26 19.69 -14.13 -3.68
C LEU A 26 18.29 -14.36 -4.26
N ALA A 27 17.45 -13.31 -4.30
CA ALA A 27 16.09 -13.35 -4.84
C ALA A 27 15.97 -12.85 -6.29
N ALA A 28 17.08 -12.50 -6.97
CA ALA A 28 17.07 -12.09 -8.37
C ALA A 28 17.30 -13.32 -9.29
N PRO A 29 16.46 -13.55 -10.32
CA PRO A 29 16.72 -14.63 -11.28
C PRO A 29 18.03 -14.37 -12.02
N LYS A 30 18.86 -15.40 -12.15
CA LYS A 30 20.15 -15.34 -12.88
C LYS A 30 19.88 -15.08 -14.36
N PRO A 31 20.60 -14.16 -15.02
CA PRO A 31 20.50 -13.99 -16.45
C PRO A 31 21.07 -15.22 -17.16
N THR A 32 20.30 -15.84 -18.03
CA THR A 32 20.73 -16.95 -18.89
C THR A 32 21.73 -16.45 -19.90
N ARG A 33 22.96 -16.93 -19.79
CA ARG A 33 24.08 -16.62 -20.68
C ARG A 33 23.88 -17.37 -22.01
N LYS A 34 23.50 -16.69 -23.06
CA LYS A 34 23.49 -17.23 -24.41
C LYS A 34 24.94 -17.50 -24.84
N ARG A 35 25.21 -18.76 -25.17
CA ARG A 35 26.49 -19.27 -25.66
C ARG A 35 26.70 -18.79 -27.09
N ALA A 36 27.71 -17.94 -27.31
CA ALA A 36 28.17 -17.59 -28.63
C ALA A 36 29.03 -18.72 -29.20
N THR A 37 28.61 -19.27 -30.33
CA THR A 37 29.41 -20.22 -31.13
C THR A 37 30.39 -19.43 -31.99
N SER A 38 31.67 -19.73 -31.82
CA SER A 38 32.78 -19.23 -32.62
C SER A 38 32.76 -19.91 -33.98
N ALA A 39 32.72 -19.12 -35.06
CA ALA A 39 33.09 -19.59 -36.40
C ALA A 39 34.45 -19.01 -36.82
N ARG A 40 35.26 -19.91 -37.30
CA ARG A 40 36.70 -19.85 -37.62
C ARG A 40 36.93 -19.05 -38.91
N LYS A 41 37.94 -18.17 -38.90
CA LYS A 41 38.47 -17.49 -40.07
C LYS A 41 39.17 -18.44 -41.02
N THR A 42 38.95 -18.30 -42.33
CA THR A 42 39.96 -18.57 -43.36
C THR A 42 40.04 -17.40 -44.29
N ALA A 43 41.31 -17.06 -44.64
CA ALA A 43 41.69 -15.92 -45.45
C ALA A 43 41.80 -16.33 -46.93
N ALA A 44 41.62 -15.41 -47.84
CA ALA A 44 42.52 -14.98 -48.89
C ALA A 44 41.79 -14.46 -50.12
N GLY A 45 42.32 -13.41 -50.72
CA GLY A 45 42.17 -13.15 -52.14
C GLY A 45 41.75 -11.74 -52.56
N SER A 46 42.76 -10.97 -52.99
CA SER A 46 42.72 -9.65 -53.58
C SER A 46 41.90 -9.55 -54.88
N ALA A 47 41.36 -8.39 -55.21
CA ALA A 47 41.67 -7.62 -56.42
C ALA A 47 40.77 -6.40 -56.61
N ALA A 48 41.34 -5.39 -57.19
CA ALA A 48 40.91 -4.04 -57.47
C ALA A 48 39.71 -3.90 -58.43
N GLY A 49 39.03 -2.75 -58.35
CA GLY A 49 38.33 -2.25 -59.53
C GLY A 49 37.20 -1.26 -59.32
N ARG A 50 37.53 0.01 -59.45
CA ARG A 50 36.82 1.07 -60.19
C ARG A 50 35.49 1.64 -59.65
N ALA A 51 35.55 2.93 -59.34
CA ALA A 51 34.47 3.84 -59.07
C ALA A 51 33.50 4.04 -60.24
N VAL A 52 32.19 4.09 -59.92
CA VAL A 52 31.20 4.78 -60.76
C VAL A 52 30.29 5.59 -59.83
N LYS A 53 30.25 6.90 -60.10
CA LYS A 53 29.26 7.82 -59.51
C LYS A 53 27.92 7.59 -60.20
N THR A 54 26.84 7.43 -59.43
CA THR A 54 25.50 7.76 -59.88
C THR A 54 24.67 8.35 -58.74
N THR A 55 23.90 9.29 -59.13
CA THR A 55 23.08 10.29 -58.48
C THR A 55 21.99 9.73 -57.55
N ARG A 56 21.75 10.48 -56.49
CA ARG A 56 20.70 10.39 -55.51
C ARG A 56 19.32 10.70 -56.10
N PRO A 57 18.23 10.03 -55.70
CA PRO A 57 16.99 10.71 -55.43
C PRO A 57 16.60 10.63 -53.94
N ALA A 58 16.05 11.73 -53.48
CA ALA A 58 15.51 11.89 -52.14
C ALA A 58 14.24 11.01 -51.98
N GLY A 59 14.29 10.11 -51.01
CA GLY A 59 13.14 9.34 -50.58
C GLY A 59 13.00 9.49 -49.08
N SER A 60 11.96 10.18 -48.65
CA SER A 60 11.54 10.33 -47.27
C SER A 60 11.12 8.96 -46.71
N SER A 61 11.94 8.37 -45.84
CA SER A 61 11.50 7.27 -44.98
C SER A 61 11.34 7.84 -43.57
N GLY A 62 10.11 8.18 -43.24
CA GLY A 62 9.69 8.40 -41.85
C GLY A 62 9.93 7.14 -41.07
N ALA A 63 10.99 7.09 -40.27
CA ALA A 63 11.14 6.11 -39.23
C ALA A 63 10.02 6.38 -38.22
N GLY A 64 9.01 5.51 -38.22
CA GLY A 64 7.97 5.49 -37.21
C GLY A 64 8.63 5.40 -35.82
N ARG A 65 8.60 6.52 -35.13
CA ARG A 65 8.92 6.59 -33.69
C ARG A 65 7.92 5.66 -33.03
N ALA A 66 8.36 4.50 -32.55
CA ALA A 66 7.54 3.63 -31.74
C ALA A 66 6.94 4.50 -30.62
N ALA A 67 5.62 4.57 -30.60
CA ALA A 67 4.90 5.28 -29.55
C ALA A 67 5.38 4.71 -28.20
N ALA A 68 5.82 5.58 -27.31
CA ALA A 68 6.07 5.20 -25.94
C ALA A 68 4.77 4.53 -25.42
N PRO A 69 4.85 3.47 -24.61
CA PRO A 69 3.65 2.85 -24.05
C PRO A 69 2.83 3.97 -23.40
N GLU A 70 1.57 4.07 -23.80
CA GLU A 70 0.62 5.03 -23.25
C GLU A 70 0.70 4.97 -21.73
N ALA A 71 1.06 6.08 -21.09
CA ALA A 71 1.14 6.17 -19.64
C ALA A 71 -0.21 5.74 -19.09
N ALA A 72 -0.24 4.67 -18.29
CA ALA A 72 -1.46 4.14 -17.72
C ALA A 72 -2.24 5.30 -17.07
N SER A 73 -3.43 5.57 -17.60
CA SER A 73 -4.25 6.72 -17.21
C SER A 73 -4.53 6.66 -15.71
N LEU A 74 -4.23 7.74 -15.00
CA LEU A 74 -4.51 7.89 -13.55
C LEU A 74 -6.03 7.97 -13.24
N GLY A 75 -6.91 7.75 -14.22
CA GLY A 75 -8.36 7.88 -14.12
C GLY A 75 -8.87 9.03 -15.00
N ALA A 76 -10.19 9.16 -15.11
CA ALA A 76 -10.86 10.20 -15.90
C ALA A 76 -10.95 11.56 -15.16
N GLY A 77 -10.82 11.52 -13.82
CA GLY A 77 -10.89 12.70 -12.96
C GLY A 77 -9.59 13.48 -12.89
N ARG A 78 -9.49 14.35 -11.87
CA ARG A 78 -8.37 15.28 -11.70
C ARG A 78 -7.33 14.76 -10.72
N TRP A 79 -6.10 14.54 -11.20
CA TRP A 79 -4.93 14.23 -10.40
C TRP A 79 -4.14 15.49 -10.03
N GLU A 80 -3.93 15.71 -8.74
CA GLU A 80 -3.13 16.82 -8.21
C GLU A 80 -1.92 16.25 -7.46
N ALA A 81 -0.79 16.20 -8.14
CA ALA A 81 0.47 15.73 -7.59
C ALA A 81 1.14 16.73 -6.65
N SER A 82 2.05 16.24 -5.81
CA SER A 82 3.05 17.04 -5.08
C SER A 82 2.48 18.17 -4.21
N ARG A 83 1.30 17.97 -3.64
CA ARG A 83 0.75 18.88 -2.62
C ARG A 83 1.52 18.72 -1.32
N GLN A 84 1.52 19.79 -0.51
CA GLN A 84 2.14 19.81 0.81
C GLN A 84 1.11 20.16 1.88
N PHE A 85 1.07 19.39 2.93
CA PHE A 85 0.36 19.69 4.15
C PHE A 85 1.35 20.02 5.26
N THR A 86 1.05 21.00 6.08
CA THR A 86 1.80 21.37 7.28
C THR A 86 0.82 21.41 8.45
N ASP A 87 1.10 20.65 9.51
CA ASP A 87 0.26 20.66 10.70
C ASP A 87 0.57 21.88 11.62
N LYS A 88 -0.20 22.02 12.70
CA LYS A 88 -0.03 23.10 13.67
C LYS A 88 1.34 23.11 14.38
N THR A 89 2.08 21.98 14.34
CA THR A 89 3.43 21.84 14.94
C THR A 89 4.55 22.07 13.91
N GLY A 90 4.22 22.41 12.67
CA GLY A 90 5.19 22.62 11.59
C GLY A 90 5.67 21.32 10.91
N ARG A 91 5.12 20.17 11.25
CA ARG A 91 5.45 18.91 10.57
C ARG A 91 4.82 18.89 9.18
N ARG A 92 5.60 18.42 8.19
CA ARG A 92 5.19 18.43 6.77
C ARG A 92 4.92 17.03 6.26
N LEU A 93 3.91 16.91 5.41
CA LEU A 93 3.57 15.67 4.69
C LEU A 93 3.24 16.00 3.24
N ALA A 94 4.01 15.43 2.32
CA ALA A 94 3.68 15.47 0.90
C ALA A 94 2.52 14.52 0.61
N PHE A 95 1.65 14.86 -0.31
CA PHE A 95 0.57 13.98 -0.76
C PHE A 95 0.13 14.32 -2.18
N ALA A 96 -0.54 13.37 -2.82
CA ALA A 96 -1.33 13.62 -4.02
C ALA A 96 -2.81 13.43 -3.71
N ARG A 97 -3.67 14.06 -4.52
CA ARG A 97 -5.12 13.95 -4.43
C ARG A 97 -5.71 13.61 -5.79
N TYR A 98 -6.67 12.72 -5.77
CA TYR A 98 -7.52 12.43 -6.91
C TYR A 98 -8.96 12.84 -6.60
N THR A 99 -9.53 13.64 -7.49
CA THR A 99 -10.94 14.06 -7.45
C THR A 99 -11.63 13.39 -8.64
N PRO A 100 -12.72 12.60 -8.43
CA PRO A 100 -13.38 11.88 -9.51
C PRO A 100 -13.97 12.85 -10.56
N ALA A 101 -14.16 12.37 -11.78
CA ALA A 101 -14.65 13.17 -12.90
C ALA A 101 -16.05 13.75 -12.67
N SER A 102 -16.89 13.06 -11.90
CA SER A 102 -18.23 13.50 -11.49
C SER A 102 -18.24 14.67 -10.50
N ALA A 103 -17.10 14.93 -9.82
CA ALA A 103 -17.02 15.96 -8.79
C ALA A 103 -16.97 17.36 -9.39
N THR A 104 -18.04 18.10 -9.24
CA THR A 104 -18.06 19.58 -9.34
C THR A 104 -17.79 20.19 -7.96
N SER A 105 -17.55 21.50 -7.89
CA SER A 105 -17.40 22.19 -6.61
C SER A 105 -18.63 22.04 -5.69
N ALA A 106 -19.81 21.90 -6.27
CA ALA A 106 -21.06 21.70 -5.54
C ALA A 106 -21.30 20.23 -5.14
N THR A 107 -20.82 19.26 -5.94
CA THR A 107 -21.07 17.82 -5.71
C THR A 107 -19.93 17.14 -4.93
N ALA A 108 -18.79 17.78 -4.72
CA ALA A 108 -17.72 17.26 -3.87
C ALA A 108 -18.15 17.20 -2.39
N ALA A 109 -19.08 18.07 -1.96
CA ALA A 109 -19.62 18.05 -0.60
C ALA A 109 -20.37 16.73 -0.33
N GLY A 110 -20.08 16.11 0.81
CA GLY A 110 -20.67 14.83 1.20
C GLY A 110 -20.07 13.59 0.52
N MET A 111 -19.03 13.70 -0.32
CA MET A 111 -18.33 12.54 -0.87
C MET A 111 -17.57 11.78 0.20
N PRO A 112 -17.45 10.43 0.07
CA PRO A 112 -16.53 9.65 0.88
C PRO A 112 -15.08 10.00 0.59
N LEU A 113 -14.20 9.69 1.55
CA LEU A 113 -12.76 9.81 1.41
C LEU A 113 -12.09 8.46 1.58
N VAL A 114 -11.23 8.07 0.62
CA VAL A 114 -10.33 6.93 0.74
C VAL A 114 -8.89 7.42 0.80
N VAL A 115 -8.15 7.02 1.82
CA VAL A 115 -6.72 7.33 1.98
C VAL A 115 -5.91 6.10 1.65
N MET A 116 -5.00 6.21 0.69
CA MET A 116 -4.21 5.10 0.14
C MET A 116 -2.74 5.24 0.53
N LEU A 117 -2.23 4.34 1.38
CA LEU A 117 -0.87 4.36 1.91
C LEU A 117 0.01 3.34 1.19
N HIS A 118 0.99 3.85 0.44
CA HIS A 118 1.88 3.03 -0.37
C HIS A 118 2.84 2.15 0.46
N GLY A 119 3.35 1.08 -0.13
CA GLY A 119 4.39 0.23 0.45
C GLY A 119 5.79 0.87 0.34
N CYS A 120 6.79 0.21 0.96
CA CYS A 120 8.18 0.64 0.85
C CYS A 120 8.62 0.75 -0.62
N ARG A 121 9.43 1.77 -0.93
CA ARG A 121 10.01 2.05 -2.27
C ARG A 121 9.00 2.46 -3.34
N GLN A 122 7.76 2.66 -2.99
CA GLN A 122 6.75 3.19 -3.89
C GLN A 122 6.64 4.72 -3.77
N THR A 123 5.98 5.32 -4.74
CA THR A 123 5.50 6.70 -4.70
C THR A 123 3.98 6.71 -4.67
N ALA A 124 3.39 7.84 -4.29
CA ALA A 124 1.94 8.06 -4.35
C ALA A 124 1.39 7.79 -5.75
N GLU A 125 2.07 8.29 -6.79
CA GLU A 125 1.70 8.11 -8.20
C GLU A 125 1.79 6.63 -8.63
N ALA A 126 2.93 5.96 -8.36
CA ALA A 126 3.08 4.55 -8.68
C ALA A 126 2.04 3.68 -7.98
N PHE A 127 1.66 4.03 -6.74
CA PHE A 127 0.63 3.32 -6.01
C PHE A 127 -0.77 3.58 -6.56
N ALA A 128 -1.08 4.82 -6.95
CA ALA A 128 -2.35 5.17 -7.61
C ALA A 128 -2.51 4.43 -8.93
N THR A 129 -1.48 4.48 -9.80
CA THR A 129 -1.46 3.76 -11.09
C THR A 129 -1.60 2.26 -10.89
N GLY A 130 -0.79 1.69 -10.00
CA GLY A 130 -0.73 0.24 -9.80
C GLY A 130 -1.99 -0.35 -9.18
N THR A 131 -2.62 0.33 -8.23
CA THR A 131 -3.86 -0.12 -7.58
C THR A 131 -5.09 0.12 -8.44
N ARG A 132 -5.04 1.07 -9.38
CA ARG A 132 -6.19 1.53 -10.16
C ARG A 132 -7.35 2.02 -9.28
N MET A 133 -7.08 2.48 -8.05
CA MET A 133 -8.12 2.94 -7.13
C MET A 133 -8.89 4.16 -7.68
N ASN A 134 -8.22 4.99 -8.51
CA ASN A 134 -8.87 6.14 -9.13
C ASN A 134 -10.01 5.75 -10.09
N GLN A 135 -9.91 4.60 -10.79
CA GLN A 135 -11.01 4.09 -11.62
C GLN A 135 -12.24 3.73 -10.75
N TRP A 136 -12.00 3.20 -9.56
CA TRP A 136 -13.05 2.94 -8.58
C TRP A 136 -13.59 4.23 -7.96
N ALA A 137 -12.75 5.26 -7.83
CA ALA A 137 -13.18 6.59 -7.40
C ALA A 137 -14.13 7.24 -8.41
N ASP A 138 -13.82 7.14 -9.71
CA ASP A 138 -14.72 7.62 -10.77
C ASP A 138 -16.05 6.87 -10.79
N ALA A 139 -16.03 5.54 -10.56
CA ALA A 139 -17.24 4.71 -10.57
C ALA A 139 -18.07 4.81 -9.28
N GLY A 140 -17.49 5.26 -8.18
CA GLY A 140 -18.10 5.23 -6.86
C GLY A 140 -18.23 6.59 -6.19
N ASP A 141 -17.91 7.67 -6.91
CA ASP A 141 -18.03 9.07 -6.46
C ASP A 141 -17.35 9.33 -5.11
N PHE A 142 -16.05 9.03 -5.00
CA PHE A 142 -15.26 9.31 -3.81
C PHE A 142 -13.91 9.96 -4.12
N MET A 143 -13.42 10.78 -3.21
CA MET A 143 -12.10 11.38 -3.29
C MET A 143 -11.03 10.41 -2.79
N VAL A 144 -9.82 10.46 -3.38
CA VAL A 144 -8.69 9.65 -2.90
C VAL A 144 -7.52 10.55 -2.53
N LEU A 145 -6.95 10.31 -1.34
CA LEU A 145 -5.68 10.89 -0.91
C LEU A 145 -4.58 9.85 -0.95
N TYR A 146 -3.41 10.25 -1.41
CA TYR A 146 -2.20 9.44 -1.47
C TYR A 146 -1.08 10.15 -0.71
N PRO A 147 -1.00 10.01 0.63
CA PRO A 147 0.14 10.50 1.39
C PRO A 147 1.45 9.88 0.89
N GLN A 148 2.52 10.68 0.86
CA GLN A 148 3.82 10.29 0.34
C GLN A 148 4.86 10.30 1.44
N GLN A 149 5.44 9.14 1.77
CA GLN A 149 6.56 9.07 2.70
C GLN A 149 7.83 9.70 2.11
N SER A 150 8.47 10.57 2.89
CA SER A 150 9.66 11.30 2.48
C SER A 150 10.92 10.41 2.50
N LEU A 151 11.78 10.55 1.48
CA LEU A 151 13.11 9.94 1.46
C LEU A 151 14.01 10.49 2.57
N ALA A 152 13.83 11.75 2.97
CA ALA A 152 14.59 12.37 4.05
C ALA A 152 14.26 11.75 5.41
N ARG A 153 13.01 11.33 5.63
CA ARG A 153 12.58 10.66 6.87
C ARG A 153 12.92 9.18 6.85
N GLN A 154 12.76 8.51 5.71
CA GLN A 154 13.02 7.09 5.56
C GLN A 154 13.51 6.78 4.13
N VAL A 155 14.77 6.38 4.02
CA VAL A 155 15.50 6.16 2.74
C VAL A 155 14.87 5.13 1.80
N GLN A 156 13.99 4.28 2.30
CA GLN A 156 13.22 3.32 1.51
C GLN A 156 11.74 3.71 1.38
N ARG A 157 11.35 4.90 1.84
CA ARG A 157 9.95 5.34 1.90
C ARG A 157 9.02 4.37 2.64
N CYS A 158 9.54 3.63 3.64
CA CYS A 158 8.69 2.82 4.50
C CYS A 158 8.04 3.71 5.56
N TRP A 159 6.75 3.55 5.80
CA TRP A 159 6.09 4.10 6.97
C TRP A 159 6.63 3.41 8.23
N ARG A 160 6.75 4.16 9.34
CA ARG A 160 7.36 3.66 10.58
C ARG A 160 6.37 2.90 11.48
N TRP A 161 5.50 2.08 10.89
CA TRP A 161 4.53 1.25 11.62
C TRP A 161 5.17 0.41 12.75
N PHE A 162 6.46 0.11 12.63
CA PHE A 162 7.27 -0.67 13.57
C PHE A 162 7.86 0.14 14.73
N GLN A 163 7.49 1.40 14.86
CA GLN A 163 7.83 2.31 15.97
C GLN A 163 6.57 3.12 16.29
N PRO A 164 5.57 2.49 16.94
CA PRO A 164 4.25 3.10 17.13
C PRO A 164 4.22 4.21 18.18
N ASP A 165 5.38 4.54 18.76
CA ASP A 165 5.55 5.65 19.71
C ASP A 165 5.21 7.03 19.09
N ASP A 166 5.01 8.03 19.98
CA ASP A 166 4.57 9.37 19.60
C ASP A 166 5.64 10.21 18.89
N GLU A 167 6.90 9.78 18.88
CA GLU A 167 7.99 10.49 18.18
C GLU A 167 8.19 10.00 16.75
N HIS A 168 7.71 8.78 16.41
CA HIS A 168 7.97 8.13 15.14
C HIS A 168 6.69 7.76 14.38
N GLY A 169 6.28 6.51 14.45
CA GLY A 169 5.15 6.01 13.68
C GLY A 169 3.81 6.50 14.18
N GLY A 170 3.66 6.69 15.50
CA GLY A 170 2.52 7.38 16.07
C GLY A 170 2.40 8.81 15.55
N ALA A 171 3.52 9.57 15.57
CA ALA A 171 3.55 10.91 14.98
C ALA A 171 3.26 10.94 13.47
N GLU A 172 3.65 9.91 12.71
CA GLU A 172 3.27 9.78 11.29
C GLU A 172 1.78 9.52 11.15
N ALA A 173 1.19 8.67 11.99
CA ALA A 173 -0.24 8.39 11.99
C ALA A 173 -1.06 9.64 12.34
N ASP A 174 -0.64 10.40 13.35
CA ASP A 174 -1.28 11.65 13.77
C ASP A 174 -1.21 12.72 12.67
N LEU A 175 -0.07 12.82 11.96
CA LEU A 175 0.09 13.74 10.85
C LEU A 175 -0.81 13.39 9.66
N ILE A 176 -0.98 12.08 9.38
CA ILE A 176 -1.93 11.61 8.37
C ILE A 176 -3.36 11.93 8.79
N ALA A 177 -3.72 11.72 10.05
CA ALA A 177 -5.05 12.06 10.59
C ALA A 177 -5.32 13.59 10.51
N ALA A 178 -4.32 14.41 10.79
CA ALA A 178 -4.43 15.87 10.65
C ALA A 178 -4.65 16.30 9.17
N LEU A 179 -3.92 15.67 8.22
CA LEU A 179 -4.17 15.88 6.79
C LEU A 179 -5.61 15.50 6.42
N ILE A 180 -6.10 14.33 6.88
CA ILE A 180 -7.47 13.87 6.61
C ILE A 180 -8.48 14.92 7.08
N ARG A 181 -8.38 15.37 8.34
CA ARG A 181 -9.29 16.41 8.88
C ARG A 181 -9.26 17.71 8.06
N SER A 182 -8.07 18.13 7.64
CA SER A 182 -7.90 19.32 6.80
C SER A 182 -8.58 19.18 5.44
N GLU A 183 -8.43 18.04 4.78
CA GLU A 183 -9.04 17.81 3.45
C GLU A 183 -10.55 17.60 3.55
N VAL A 184 -11.03 16.93 4.60
CA VAL A 184 -12.47 16.80 4.89
C VAL A 184 -13.12 18.16 5.07
N ALA A 185 -12.54 19.03 5.91
CA ALA A 185 -13.06 20.39 6.14
C ALA A 185 -12.98 21.25 4.88
N ARG A 186 -11.85 21.19 4.15
CA ARG A 186 -11.63 21.97 2.92
C ARG A 186 -12.63 21.66 1.81
N HIS A 187 -13.03 20.40 1.66
CA HIS A 187 -13.86 19.92 0.56
C HIS A 187 -15.29 19.57 0.98
N GLY A 188 -15.63 19.74 2.27
CA GLY A 188 -16.95 19.37 2.79
C GLY A 188 -17.25 17.87 2.65
N LEU A 189 -16.23 17.01 2.76
CA LEU A 189 -16.42 15.56 2.57
C LEU A 189 -17.25 14.97 3.72
N ASP A 190 -17.84 13.79 3.49
CA ASP A 190 -18.64 13.10 4.49
C ASP A 190 -17.77 12.58 5.65
N PRO A 191 -17.88 13.16 6.86
CA PRO A 191 -17.03 12.78 7.99
C PRO A 191 -17.32 11.38 8.53
N GLU A 192 -18.46 10.77 8.19
CA GLU A 192 -18.81 9.41 8.59
C GLU A 192 -18.30 8.35 7.60
N ARG A 193 -17.80 8.76 6.43
CA ARG A 193 -17.31 7.87 5.37
C ARG A 193 -15.84 8.14 5.01
N ILE A 194 -14.98 8.08 6.02
CA ILE A 194 -13.54 8.23 5.88
C ILE A 194 -12.88 6.87 6.07
N TYR A 195 -12.10 6.43 5.09
CA TYR A 195 -11.51 5.13 5.05
C TYR A 195 -10.01 5.20 4.80
N VAL A 196 -9.27 4.24 5.32
CA VAL A 196 -7.83 4.14 5.09
C VAL A 196 -7.46 2.74 4.59
N ALA A 197 -6.62 2.67 3.55
CA ALA A 197 -6.12 1.42 3.01
C ALA A 197 -4.61 1.52 2.75
N GLY A 198 -3.92 0.39 2.75
CA GLY A 198 -2.50 0.38 2.44
C GLY A 198 -1.93 -0.97 2.08
N LEU A 199 -0.71 -0.95 1.53
CA LEU A 199 0.08 -2.13 1.17
C LEU A 199 1.31 -2.24 2.06
N SER A 200 1.60 -3.43 2.61
CA SER A 200 2.87 -3.71 3.30
C SER A 200 3.09 -2.75 4.49
N ALA A 201 4.17 -1.96 4.49
CA ALA A 201 4.38 -0.91 5.48
C ALA A 201 3.22 0.12 5.52
N GLY A 202 2.59 0.41 4.38
CA GLY A 202 1.40 1.24 4.30
C GLY A 202 0.18 0.59 4.95
N ALA A 203 0.07 -0.74 4.91
CA ALA A 203 -0.99 -1.47 5.62
C ALA A 203 -0.80 -1.42 7.14
N GLY A 204 0.44 -1.57 7.63
CA GLY A 204 0.74 -1.37 9.04
C GLY A 204 0.46 0.06 9.52
N MET A 205 0.79 1.07 8.70
CA MET A 205 0.45 2.47 9.00
C MET A 205 -1.05 2.73 8.93
N ALA A 206 -1.77 2.14 7.97
CA ALA A 206 -3.23 2.23 7.89
C ALA A 206 -3.89 1.69 9.17
N ALA A 207 -3.40 0.56 9.69
CA ALA A 207 -3.84 0.02 10.97
C ALA A 207 -3.57 1.01 12.14
N LEU A 208 -2.36 1.59 12.22
CA LEU A 208 -2.05 2.58 13.26
C LEU A 208 -2.96 3.82 13.19
N VAL A 209 -3.19 4.37 11.99
CA VAL A 209 -4.10 5.52 11.82
C VAL A 209 -5.50 5.17 12.31
N ALA A 210 -6.02 4.00 11.94
CA ALA A 210 -7.35 3.55 12.34
C ALA A 210 -7.46 3.30 13.84
N LEU A 211 -6.44 2.71 14.46
CA LEU A 211 -6.42 2.38 15.89
C LEU A 211 -6.21 3.61 16.78
N ARG A 212 -5.40 4.58 16.35
CA ARG A 212 -5.17 5.83 17.10
C ARG A 212 -6.26 6.87 16.90
N HIS A 213 -7.03 6.78 15.82
CA HIS A 213 -8.09 7.75 15.48
C HIS A 213 -9.41 7.04 15.15
N PRO A 214 -9.95 6.20 16.07
CA PRO A 214 -11.13 5.39 15.78
C PRO A 214 -12.39 6.22 15.56
N SER A 215 -12.48 7.42 16.11
CA SER A 215 -13.58 8.35 15.85
C SER A 215 -13.54 8.98 14.45
N LEU A 216 -12.36 9.04 13.82
CA LEU A 216 -12.17 9.60 12.48
C LEU A 216 -12.38 8.56 11.38
N ILE A 217 -11.93 7.32 11.59
CA ILE A 217 -11.87 6.29 10.54
C ILE A 217 -13.06 5.33 10.65
N ALA A 218 -13.84 5.23 9.59
CA ALA A 218 -15.01 4.35 9.51
C ALA A 218 -14.65 2.88 9.24
N ALA A 219 -13.57 2.63 8.50
CA ALA A 219 -13.04 1.28 8.25
C ALA A 219 -11.60 1.33 7.71
N VAL A 220 -10.89 0.21 7.86
CA VAL A 220 -9.50 0.05 7.38
C VAL A 220 -9.37 -1.16 6.45
N ALA A 221 -8.51 -1.05 5.42
CA ALA A 221 -8.13 -2.18 4.58
C ALA A 221 -6.60 -2.36 4.57
N MET A 222 -6.15 -3.59 4.84
CA MET A 222 -4.75 -3.94 5.00
C MET A 222 -4.36 -5.03 4.00
N HIS A 223 -3.54 -4.69 3.00
CA HIS A 223 -3.04 -5.67 2.03
C HIS A 223 -1.59 -6.04 2.37
N SER A 224 -1.29 -7.33 2.55
CA SER A 224 0.05 -7.83 2.88
C SER A 224 0.67 -7.10 4.08
N GLY A 225 -0.13 -6.79 5.09
CA GLY A 225 0.24 -6.03 6.28
C GLY A 225 0.85 -6.88 7.39
N PRO A 226 1.74 -6.30 8.23
CA PRO A 226 2.24 -6.92 9.44
C PRO A 226 1.22 -6.82 10.60
N VAL A 227 1.28 -7.77 11.55
CA VAL A 227 0.62 -7.64 12.85
C VAL A 227 1.13 -6.38 13.57
N VAL A 228 0.25 -5.65 14.26
CA VAL A 228 0.59 -4.37 14.92
C VAL A 228 0.91 -4.53 16.41
N GLY A 229 1.69 -3.59 16.96
CA GLY A 229 2.06 -3.56 18.38
C GLY A 229 3.23 -4.46 18.80
N ASP A 230 3.69 -5.39 17.93
CA ASP A 230 4.79 -6.31 18.28
C ASP A 230 6.18 -5.69 18.10
N ALA A 231 6.33 -4.80 17.13
CA ALA A 231 7.62 -4.19 16.78
C ALA A 231 7.78 -2.82 17.45
N HIS A 232 9.03 -2.54 17.92
CA HIS A 232 9.43 -1.26 18.51
C HIS A 232 10.67 -0.67 17.83
N ASN A 233 11.22 -1.35 16.82
CA ASN A 233 12.33 -0.89 16.00
C ASN A 233 12.36 -1.65 14.67
N ALA A 234 13.19 -1.20 13.72
CA ALA A 234 13.30 -1.79 12.38
C ALA A 234 13.70 -3.29 12.39
N GLY A 235 14.53 -3.71 13.35
CA GLY A 235 14.93 -5.12 13.47
C GLY A 235 13.79 -6.01 13.91
N ASN A 236 13.03 -5.58 14.93
CA ASN A 236 11.81 -6.27 15.35
C ASN A 236 10.76 -6.25 14.24
N GLY A 237 10.57 -5.12 13.54
CA GLY A 237 9.65 -5.03 12.41
C GLY A 237 9.93 -6.06 11.32
N LEU A 238 11.21 -6.27 10.96
CA LEU A 238 11.60 -7.30 10.01
C LEU A 238 11.31 -8.72 10.54
N SER A 239 11.54 -8.95 11.82
CA SER A 239 11.21 -10.23 12.48
C SER A 239 9.71 -10.50 12.46
N THR A 240 8.91 -9.50 12.85
CA THR A 240 7.44 -9.57 12.83
C THR A 240 6.92 -9.83 11.42
N MET A 241 7.40 -9.13 10.41
CA MET A 241 7.03 -9.40 9.02
C MET A 241 7.27 -10.85 8.62
N ARG A 242 8.44 -11.40 8.93
CA ARG A 242 8.84 -12.75 8.50
C ARG A 242 8.16 -13.87 9.28
N ARG A 243 7.77 -13.67 10.52
CA ARG A 243 7.34 -14.74 11.42
C ARG A 243 6.02 -14.46 12.14
N GLY A 244 5.48 -13.25 12.05
CA GLY A 244 4.41 -12.78 12.92
C GLY A 244 4.91 -12.59 14.36
N SER A 245 3.99 -12.40 15.29
CA SER A 245 4.27 -12.32 16.72
C SER A 245 4.18 -13.70 17.38
N ILE A 246 4.93 -13.89 18.47
CA ILE A 246 4.80 -15.01 19.41
C ILE A 246 4.11 -14.57 20.70
N LYS A 247 3.86 -13.27 20.87
CA LYS A 247 3.22 -12.69 22.05
C LYS A 247 1.69 -12.80 21.94
N PRO A 248 0.96 -12.73 23.05
CA PRO A 248 -0.50 -12.60 23.05
C PRO A 248 -0.93 -11.36 22.25
N LEU A 249 -1.98 -11.50 21.42
CA LEU A 249 -2.35 -10.48 20.44
C LEU A 249 -3.15 -9.32 21.02
N ALA A 250 -3.96 -9.56 22.07
CA ALA A 250 -4.77 -8.52 22.68
C ALA A 250 -3.92 -7.40 23.32
N PRO A 251 -2.92 -7.69 24.19
CA PRO A 251 -2.05 -6.65 24.73
C PRO A 251 -1.26 -5.89 23.66
N LEU A 252 -0.96 -6.53 22.52
CA LEU A 252 -0.25 -5.85 21.42
C LEU A 252 -1.11 -4.77 20.77
N VAL A 253 -2.37 -5.06 20.49
CA VAL A 253 -3.27 -4.08 19.89
C VAL A 253 -3.65 -2.99 20.89
N GLU A 254 -3.84 -3.34 22.16
CA GLU A 254 -4.09 -2.39 23.24
C GLU A 254 -2.96 -1.37 23.40
N SER A 255 -1.70 -1.79 23.24
CA SER A 255 -0.54 -0.91 23.39
C SER A 255 -0.42 0.20 22.33
N VAL A 256 -1.17 0.11 21.23
CA VAL A 256 -1.09 1.06 20.10
C VAL A 256 -2.42 1.71 19.77
N ALA A 257 -3.50 1.29 20.42
CA ALA A 257 -4.85 1.75 20.14
C ALA A 257 -5.31 2.83 21.11
N ASP A 258 -6.11 3.78 20.63
CA ASP A 258 -6.92 4.64 21.46
C ASP A 258 -8.01 3.76 22.13
N PRO A 259 -8.20 3.83 23.45
CA PRO A 259 -9.20 3.02 24.15
C PRO A 259 -10.61 3.09 23.58
N ALA A 260 -11.00 4.21 22.99
CA ALA A 260 -12.32 4.38 22.37
C ALA A 260 -12.60 3.37 21.24
N VAL A 261 -11.57 2.73 20.68
CA VAL A 261 -11.74 1.72 19.62
C VAL A 261 -12.49 0.49 20.12
N PHE A 262 -12.41 0.17 21.41
CA PHE A 262 -13.09 -1.01 22.00
C PHE A 262 -14.61 -0.81 22.07
N ASP A 263 -15.05 0.44 22.26
CA ASP A 263 -16.48 0.79 22.25
C ASP A 263 -17.01 1.00 20.83
N LEU A 264 -16.25 1.70 20.01
CA LEU A 264 -16.63 2.06 18.64
C LEU A 264 -16.54 0.87 17.67
N GLY A 265 -15.60 -0.04 17.90
CA GLY A 265 -15.18 -1.05 16.95
C GLY A 265 -14.37 -0.45 15.78
N MET A 266 -13.66 -1.30 15.05
CA MET A 266 -12.95 -0.90 13.83
C MET A 266 -13.19 -1.93 12.72
N PRO A 267 -14.17 -1.70 11.83
CA PRO A 267 -14.37 -2.58 10.68
C PRO A 267 -13.12 -2.71 9.83
N ALA A 268 -12.73 -3.95 9.47
CA ALA A 268 -11.49 -4.20 8.79
C ALA A 268 -11.59 -5.22 7.65
N LEU A 269 -10.90 -4.94 6.55
CA LEU A 269 -10.65 -5.87 5.46
C LEU A 269 -9.15 -6.20 5.41
N ILE A 270 -8.81 -7.47 5.47
CA ILE A 270 -7.44 -7.98 5.40
C ILE A 270 -7.31 -8.80 4.11
N LEU A 271 -6.34 -8.44 3.25
CA LEU A 271 -6.01 -9.19 2.04
C LEU A 271 -4.56 -9.65 2.13
N HIS A 272 -4.28 -10.90 1.79
CA HIS A 272 -2.91 -11.42 1.88
C HIS A 272 -2.67 -12.56 0.89
N GLY A 273 -1.50 -12.53 0.25
CA GLY A 273 -1.04 -13.60 -0.63
C GLY A 273 -0.52 -14.80 0.17
N GLN A 274 -0.97 -16.00 -0.15
CA GLN A 274 -0.48 -17.22 0.53
C GLN A 274 0.99 -17.54 0.24
N LEU A 275 1.54 -16.97 -0.85
CA LEU A 275 2.95 -17.14 -1.26
C LEU A 275 3.80 -15.89 -0.94
N ASP A 276 3.34 -14.99 -0.07
CA ASP A 276 4.05 -13.76 0.28
C ASP A 276 5.39 -14.06 1.00
N PRO A 277 6.56 -13.80 0.35
CA PRO A 277 7.86 -14.08 0.93
C PRO A 277 8.38 -12.94 1.84
N ALA A 278 7.75 -11.77 1.79
CA ALA A 278 8.18 -10.58 2.53
C ALA A 278 7.45 -10.42 3.87
N VAL A 279 6.14 -10.63 3.86
CA VAL A 279 5.29 -10.63 5.05
C VAL A 279 4.59 -11.99 5.13
N ALA A 280 5.00 -12.81 6.09
CA ALA A 280 4.47 -14.17 6.22
C ALA A 280 2.93 -14.15 6.41
N PRO A 281 2.17 -15.04 5.75
CA PRO A 281 0.69 -15.09 5.83
C PRO A 281 0.13 -15.21 7.26
N ARG A 282 0.95 -15.68 8.21
CA ARG A 282 0.62 -15.68 9.64
C ARG A 282 0.26 -14.28 10.15
N ASN A 283 0.89 -13.21 9.63
CA ASN A 283 0.57 -11.84 10.01
C ASN A 283 -0.89 -11.49 9.72
N ALA A 284 -1.42 -11.91 8.57
CA ALA A 284 -2.81 -11.64 8.21
C ALA A 284 -3.80 -12.31 9.17
N ARG A 285 -3.52 -13.56 9.58
CA ARG A 285 -4.35 -14.28 10.56
C ARG A 285 -4.26 -13.63 11.94
N GLN A 286 -3.10 -13.14 12.32
CA GLN A 286 -2.91 -12.41 13.59
C GLN A 286 -3.61 -11.04 13.57
N LEU A 287 -3.53 -10.29 12.46
CA LEU A 287 -4.34 -9.08 12.27
C LEU A 287 -5.83 -9.40 12.37
N PHE A 288 -6.28 -10.48 11.74
CA PHE A 288 -7.69 -10.89 11.83
C PHE A 288 -8.11 -11.10 13.28
N GLU A 289 -7.32 -11.79 14.10
CA GLU A 289 -7.62 -11.98 15.51
C GLU A 289 -7.58 -10.67 16.32
N GLN A 290 -6.62 -9.77 16.06
CA GLN A 290 -6.57 -8.45 16.67
C GLN A 290 -7.85 -7.65 16.38
N PHE A 291 -8.26 -7.60 15.11
CA PHE A 291 -9.47 -6.86 14.73
C PHE A 291 -10.77 -7.58 15.11
N ARG A 292 -10.74 -8.90 15.31
CA ARG A 292 -11.88 -9.64 15.87
C ARG A 292 -12.17 -9.22 17.29
N THR A 293 -11.13 -9.07 18.10
CA THR A 293 -11.26 -8.56 19.48
C THR A 293 -11.85 -7.14 19.50
N LEU A 294 -11.35 -6.23 18.65
CA LEU A 294 -11.81 -4.83 18.59
C LEU A 294 -13.27 -4.68 18.15
N ASN A 295 -13.75 -5.57 17.32
CA ASN A 295 -15.12 -5.46 16.82
C ASN A 295 -16.15 -6.10 17.73
N ALA A 296 -15.77 -6.56 18.93
CA ALA A 296 -16.66 -7.20 19.91
C ALA A 296 -17.66 -8.15 19.23
N ALA A 297 -17.20 -8.87 18.21
CA ALA A 297 -17.99 -9.92 17.59
C ALA A 297 -18.26 -10.97 18.68
N ASP A 298 -19.48 -11.49 18.71
CA ASP A 298 -19.79 -12.59 19.61
C ASP A 298 -18.66 -13.63 19.54
N PRO A 299 -17.93 -13.89 20.64
CA PRO A 299 -16.80 -14.84 20.61
C PRO A 299 -17.25 -16.26 20.23
N HIS A 300 -18.53 -16.55 20.33
CA HIS A 300 -19.15 -17.83 19.94
C HIS A 300 -19.67 -17.82 18.49
N ALA A 301 -19.77 -16.65 17.83
CA ALA A 301 -20.16 -16.58 16.43
C ALA A 301 -19.04 -17.15 15.54
N LEU A 302 -19.35 -18.24 14.85
CA LEU A 302 -18.42 -18.81 13.88
C LEU A 302 -18.30 -17.91 12.65
N PRO A 303 -17.06 -17.62 12.19
CA PRO A 303 -16.86 -16.90 10.94
C PRO A 303 -17.47 -17.67 9.75
N VAL A 304 -18.01 -16.93 8.79
CA VAL A 304 -18.54 -17.51 7.56
C VAL A 304 -17.40 -17.65 6.54
N GLU A 305 -17.11 -18.87 6.13
CA GLU A 305 -16.06 -19.16 5.17
C GLU A 305 -16.60 -19.44 3.77
N ARG A 306 -15.88 -18.96 2.75
CA ARG A 306 -16.17 -19.24 1.34
C ARG A 306 -14.88 -19.31 0.54
N VAL A 307 -14.83 -20.19 -0.45
CA VAL A 307 -13.80 -20.20 -1.48
C VAL A 307 -14.39 -19.61 -2.76
N LEU A 308 -13.72 -18.64 -3.34
CA LEU A 308 -14.18 -17.90 -4.50
C LEU A 308 -13.16 -18.02 -5.63
N GLY A 309 -13.62 -18.04 -6.88
CA GLY A 309 -12.75 -18.13 -8.05
C GLY A 309 -11.95 -19.43 -8.15
N LEU A 310 -12.44 -20.52 -7.56
CA LEU A 310 -11.78 -21.83 -7.58
C LEU A 310 -11.45 -22.27 -9.02
N GLY A 311 -10.22 -22.75 -9.22
CA GLY A 311 -9.73 -23.18 -10.54
C GLY A 311 -9.20 -22.04 -11.41
N THR A 312 -9.25 -20.78 -10.97
CA THR A 312 -8.77 -19.61 -11.71
C THR A 312 -7.59 -18.94 -10.99
N GLU A 313 -6.90 -18.03 -11.69
CA GLU A 313 -5.86 -17.15 -11.09
C GLU A 313 -6.44 -16.19 -10.06
N LYS A 314 -7.77 -16.04 -9.96
CA LYS A 314 -8.47 -15.18 -9.02
C LYS A 314 -8.93 -15.91 -7.75
N ALA A 315 -8.50 -17.15 -7.54
CA ALA A 315 -8.91 -17.95 -6.40
C ALA A 315 -8.44 -17.37 -5.07
N TYR A 316 -9.36 -17.28 -4.10
CA TYR A 316 -9.07 -16.88 -2.72
C TYR A 316 -10.08 -17.45 -1.74
N ARG A 317 -9.63 -17.70 -0.51
CA ARG A 317 -10.47 -18.05 0.64
C ARG A 317 -10.90 -16.74 1.31
N ARG A 318 -12.17 -16.61 1.61
CA ARG A 318 -12.76 -15.49 2.32
C ARG A 318 -13.34 -15.96 3.65
N VAL A 319 -13.03 -15.23 4.71
CA VAL A 319 -13.55 -15.45 6.07
C VAL A 319 -14.20 -14.16 6.54
N ASP A 320 -15.50 -14.20 6.83
CA ASP A 320 -16.28 -13.03 7.23
C ASP A 320 -16.75 -13.19 8.69
N VAL A 321 -16.62 -12.13 9.48
CA VAL A 321 -17.26 -11.97 10.79
C VAL A 321 -18.37 -10.93 10.65
N LEU A 322 -19.56 -11.27 11.11
CA LEU A 322 -20.75 -10.42 11.03
C LEU A 322 -21.13 -9.88 12.42
N ARG A 323 -21.64 -8.64 12.44
CA ARG A 323 -22.40 -8.08 13.55
C ARG A 323 -23.83 -7.87 13.03
N GLY A 324 -24.76 -8.72 13.46
CA GLY A 324 -26.08 -8.82 12.84
C GLY A 324 -25.95 -9.21 11.35
N ARG A 325 -26.46 -8.37 10.45
CA ARG A 325 -26.38 -8.61 8.99
C ARG A 325 -25.16 -7.94 8.32
N LYS A 326 -24.37 -7.18 9.06
CA LYS A 326 -23.26 -6.38 8.54
C LYS A 326 -21.93 -7.11 8.72
N THR A 327 -21.15 -7.25 7.66
CA THR A 327 -19.77 -7.74 7.74
C THR A 327 -18.91 -6.64 8.37
N VAL A 328 -18.33 -6.92 9.55
CA VAL A 328 -17.43 -5.99 10.25
C VAL A 328 -15.97 -6.37 10.11
N LEU A 329 -15.68 -7.64 9.80
CA LEU A 329 -14.30 -8.09 9.57
C LEU A 329 -14.28 -9.09 8.42
N ARG A 330 -13.31 -8.95 7.53
CA ARG A 330 -13.09 -9.85 6.40
C ARG A 330 -11.62 -10.16 6.23
N LEU A 331 -11.28 -11.43 6.08
CA LEU A 331 -9.97 -11.91 5.65
C LEU A 331 -10.10 -12.54 4.26
N CYS A 332 -9.22 -12.14 3.33
CA CYS A 332 -9.07 -12.72 2.01
C CYS A 332 -7.65 -13.31 1.87
N GLU A 333 -7.52 -14.63 1.90
CA GLU A 333 -6.27 -15.34 1.66
C GLU A 333 -6.18 -15.73 0.17
N ILE A 334 -5.29 -15.07 -0.58
CA ILE A 334 -5.21 -15.17 -2.04
C ILE A 334 -4.22 -16.26 -2.44
N THR A 335 -4.69 -17.30 -3.15
CA THR A 335 -4.02 -18.59 -3.26
C THR A 335 -2.62 -18.53 -3.91
N ARG A 336 -2.43 -17.79 -4.99
CA ARG A 336 -1.17 -17.75 -5.77
C ARG A 336 -0.52 -16.37 -5.79
N LEU A 337 -0.81 -15.53 -4.82
CA LEU A 337 -0.27 -14.20 -4.75
C LEU A 337 0.97 -14.14 -3.87
N GLU A 338 2.01 -13.53 -4.38
CA GLU A 338 3.21 -13.11 -3.64
C GLU A 338 2.98 -11.75 -2.96
N HIS A 339 4.07 -11.02 -2.62
CA HIS A 339 3.99 -9.70 -1.98
C HIS A 339 3.61 -8.60 -2.97
N ALA A 340 2.32 -8.52 -3.32
CA ALA A 340 1.80 -7.57 -4.31
C ALA A 340 0.33 -7.22 -4.06
N TRP A 341 -0.11 -6.04 -4.53
CA TRP A 341 -1.51 -5.67 -4.62
C TRP A 341 -2.19 -6.52 -5.70
N SER A 342 -3.21 -7.28 -5.35
CA SER A 342 -3.87 -8.21 -6.28
C SER A 342 -4.79 -7.50 -7.26
N GLY A 343 -4.89 -8.01 -8.49
CA GLY A 343 -5.73 -7.44 -9.56
C GLY A 343 -5.27 -6.07 -10.04
N GLY A 344 -4.07 -5.64 -9.64
CA GLY A 344 -3.48 -4.36 -10.03
C GLY A 344 -2.74 -4.40 -11.37
N ASP A 345 -2.02 -3.32 -11.69
CA ASP A 345 -1.22 -3.21 -12.90
C ASP A 345 0.15 -3.88 -12.75
N PRO A 346 0.42 -4.99 -13.43
CA PRO A 346 1.67 -5.73 -13.28
C PRO A 346 2.91 -4.99 -13.85
N ALA A 347 2.72 -3.92 -14.62
CA ALA A 347 3.82 -3.06 -15.05
C ALA A 347 4.39 -2.22 -13.88
N ILE A 348 3.61 -2.03 -12.84
CA ILE A 348 4.00 -1.28 -11.65
C ILE A 348 4.47 -2.25 -10.55
N ARG A 349 5.65 -2.00 -10.02
CA ARG A 349 6.25 -2.85 -8.99
C ARG A 349 5.33 -3.04 -7.78
N TYR A 350 5.29 -4.26 -7.24
CA TYR A 350 4.43 -4.69 -6.13
C TYR A 350 2.93 -4.68 -6.45
N HIS A 351 2.58 -4.83 -7.73
CA HIS A 351 1.22 -5.08 -8.18
C HIS A 351 1.21 -6.33 -9.06
N ALA A 352 0.13 -7.08 -9.02
CA ALA A 352 -0.02 -8.32 -9.76
C ALA A 352 -1.40 -8.39 -10.42
N ARG A 353 -1.47 -8.95 -11.63
CA ARG A 353 -2.75 -9.25 -12.30
C ARG A 353 -3.50 -10.38 -11.59
N SER A 354 -2.77 -11.32 -11.00
CA SER A 354 -3.32 -12.47 -10.27
C SER A 354 -4.07 -12.05 -9.00
N GLY A 355 -4.96 -12.91 -8.56
CA GLY A 355 -5.86 -12.66 -7.44
C GLY A 355 -7.09 -11.85 -7.83
N PRO A 356 -8.03 -11.65 -6.88
CA PRO A 356 -9.18 -10.78 -7.07
C PRO A 356 -8.73 -9.32 -7.22
N ASP A 357 -9.57 -8.48 -7.82
CA ASP A 357 -9.35 -7.03 -7.81
C ASP A 357 -9.45 -6.50 -6.37
N ALA A 358 -8.29 -6.20 -5.76
CA ALA A 358 -8.23 -5.74 -4.38
C ALA A 358 -8.89 -4.38 -4.20
N SER A 359 -8.76 -3.47 -5.19
CA SER A 359 -9.40 -2.15 -5.14
C SER A 359 -10.92 -2.26 -5.16
N ALA A 360 -11.47 -3.18 -5.98
CA ALA A 360 -12.89 -3.51 -5.95
C ALA A 360 -13.34 -4.08 -4.59
N LEU A 361 -12.57 -4.99 -4.00
CA LEU A 361 -12.90 -5.58 -2.70
C LEU A 361 -12.85 -4.52 -1.59
N VAL A 362 -11.84 -3.64 -1.62
CA VAL A 362 -11.67 -2.52 -0.69
C VAL A 362 -12.87 -1.58 -0.77
N TRP A 363 -13.21 -1.10 -1.97
CA TRP A 363 -14.32 -0.16 -2.13
C TRP A 363 -15.66 -0.77 -1.72
N ARG A 364 -15.97 -2.00 -2.18
CA ARG A 364 -17.20 -2.70 -1.80
C ARG A 364 -17.33 -2.95 -0.29
N PHE A 365 -16.21 -3.21 0.40
CA PHE A 365 -16.21 -3.33 1.85
C PHE A 365 -16.48 -1.99 2.52
N PHE A 366 -15.82 -0.91 2.07
CA PHE A 366 -15.95 0.43 2.60
C PHE A 366 -17.35 1.01 2.44
N GLN A 367 -17.99 0.81 1.29
CA GLN A 367 -19.38 1.26 1.03
C GLN A 367 -20.37 0.76 2.11
N GLY A 368 -20.14 -0.43 2.66
CA GLY A 368 -20.94 -1.01 3.73
C GLY A 368 -20.65 -0.44 5.12
N GLN A 369 -19.64 0.43 5.29
CA GLN A 369 -19.22 0.93 6.58
C GLN A 369 -19.52 2.43 6.74
N ARG A 370 -19.92 2.82 7.93
CA ARG A 370 -20.16 4.21 8.29
C ARG A 370 -19.85 4.41 9.77
N ARG A 371 -19.20 5.50 10.12
CA ARG A 371 -18.96 5.92 11.49
C ARG A 371 -20.14 6.77 11.95
N THR A 372 -21.02 6.20 12.74
CA THR A 372 -22.14 6.93 13.35
C THR A 372 -21.71 7.48 14.70
N GLY A 373 -21.95 8.77 14.95
CA GLY A 373 -21.93 9.35 16.28
C GLY A 373 -20.62 9.92 16.80
N ALA A 374 -19.70 10.40 15.98
CA ALA A 374 -18.46 10.97 16.49
C ALA A 374 -17.88 12.13 15.66
N ILE A 375 -18.63 13.22 15.47
CA ILE A 375 -18.06 14.54 15.35
C ILE A 375 -19.01 15.55 16.00
N ALA A 376 -19.15 15.47 17.33
CA ALA A 376 -19.53 16.60 18.13
C ALA A 376 -18.25 17.08 18.82
N ALA A 377 -17.87 18.34 18.52
CA ALA A 377 -16.89 19.16 19.23
C ALA A 377 -15.42 18.72 19.22
N ALA A 378 -14.71 19.11 18.18
CA ALA A 378 -13.38 19.69 18.30
C ALA A 378 -13.38 20.97 17.44
N GLN A 379 -14.01 22.02 17.95
CA GLN A 379 -13.78 23.41 17.55
C GLN A 379 -12.52 23.94 18.23
#